data_e59b197a17976109ef2aa0fd7822e539
#
_entry.id   e59b197a17976109ef2aa0fd7822e539
#
_cell.length_a   1.000
_cell.length_b   1.000
_cell.length_c   1.000
_cell.angle_alpha   90.00
_cell.angle_beta   90.00
_cell.angle_gamma   90.00
#
_symmetry.space_group_name_H-M   'P 1'
#
loop_
_entity.id
_entity.type
_entity.pdbx_description
1 polymer ?
#
loop_
_entity_poly.entity_id
_entity_poly.type
_entity_poly.pdbx_seq_one_letter_code
_entity_poly.pdbx_strand_id
1 'polypeptide(L)'
;MDKYQKELDQWFKDNKWQYWTPHEILARLFEEGGEFARLVNHMYGPKKKKTSEAEQDIKEEIGDIIYTLICFANSHNISLDEAIRKSFDKVVKRDKDRFIP
;
A
#
# COMPACT_ATOMS: atom_id res chain seq x y z
N MET A 1 -11.48 0.10 -2.38
CA MET A 1 -10.58 1.22 -2.03
C MET A 1 -11.28 2.57 -2.03
N ASP A 2 -12.28 2.77 -2.87
CA ASP A 2 -13.03 4.04 -2.92
C ASP A 2 -13.61 4.42 -1.55
N LYS A 3 -14.12 3.45 -0.81
CA LYS A 3 -14.65 3.68 0.54
C LYS A 3 -13.59 4.30 1.45
N TYR A 4 -12.40 3.71 1.47
CA TYR A 4 -11.32 4.19 2.33
C TYR A 4 -10.75 5.51 1.85
N GLN A 5 -10.67 5.71 0.53
CA GLN A 5 -10.24 6.99 -0.03
C GLN A 5 -11.17 8.12 0.38
N LYS A 6 -12.49 7.90 0.29
CA LYS A 6 -13.51 8.89 0.67
C LYS A 6 -13.49 9.16 2.18
N GLU A 7 -13.39 8.10 2.98
CA GLU A 7 -13.36 8.23 4.44
C GLU A 7 -12.16 9.04 4.89
N LEU A 8 -10.98 8.74 4.35
CA LEU A 8 -9.76 9.47 4.71
C LEU A 8 -9.83 10.93 4.25
N ASP A 9 -10.29 11.17 3.03
CA ASP A 9 -10.40 12.53 2.50
C ASP A 9 -11.34 13.38 3.33
N GLN A 10 -12.46 12.80 3.76
CA GLN A 10 -13.41 13.49 4.62
C GLN A 10 -12.80 13.81 5.97
N TRP A 11 -12.05 12.87 6.54
CA TRP A 11 -11.40 13.09 7.83
C TRP A 11 -10.34 14.19 7.77
N PHE A 12 -9.57 14.25 6.67
CA PHE A 12 -8.60 15.33 6.44
C PHE A 12 -9.30 16.69 6.34
N LYS A 13 -10.42 16.74 5.61
CA LYS A 13 -11.21 17.99 5.50
C LYS A 13 -11.77 18.43 6.83
N ASP A 14 -12.34 17.49 7.60
CA ASP A 14 -12.93 17.78 8.90
C ASP A 14 -11.91 18.30 9.90
N ASN A 15 -10.69 17.83 9.84
CA ASN A 15 -9.59 18.21 10.72
C ASN A 15 -8.69 19.30 10.15
N LYS A 16 -8.99 19.79 8.95
CA LYS A 16 -8.19 20.80 8.25
C LYS A 16 -6.75 20.36 8.05
N TRP A 17 -6.54 19.09 7.77
CA TRP A 17 -5.24 18.51 7.47
C TRP A 17 -5.00 18.54 5.97
N GLN A 18 -3.72 18.63 5.60
CA GLN A 18 -3.29 18.58 4.21
C GLN A 18 -2.50 17.30 3.97
N TYR A 19 -2.61 16.80 2.75
CA TYR A 19 -1.78 15.66 2.34
C TYR A 19 -0.32 16.10 2.20
N TRP A 20 0.57 15.17 2.43
CA TRP A 20 2.00 15.40 2.21
C TRP A 20 2.29 15.71 0.75
N THR A 21 3.43 16.38 0.50
CA THR A 21 3.91 16.60 -0.86
C THR A 21 4.29 15.26 -1.52
N PRO A 22 4.37 15.22 -2.87
CA PRO A 22 4.76 13.98 -3.55
C PRO A 22 6.09 13.39 -3.07
N HIS A 23 7.08 14.24 -2.81
CA HIS A 23 8.39 13.76 -2.34
C HIS A 23 8.34 13.24 -0.91
N GLU A 24 7.54 13.85 -0.05
CA GLU A 24 7.32 13.34 1.30
C GLU A 24 6.62 11.98 1.28
N ILE A 25 5.63 11.82 0.41
CA ILE A 25 4.92 10.54 0.23
C ILE A 25 5.90 9.48 -0.30
N LEU A 26 6.75 9.84 -1.26
CA LEU A 26 7.74 8.93 -1.81
C LEU A 26 8.71 8.43 -0.72
N ALA A 27 9.20 9.35 0.12
CA ALA A 27 10.08 9.00 1.23
C ALA A 27 9.39 8.06 2.21
N ARG A 28 8.13 8.32 2.53
CA ARG A 28 7.33 7.47 3.41
C ARG A 28 7.12 6.09 2.81
N LEU A 29 6.86 6.02 1.52
CA LEU A 29 6.66 4.73 0.84
C LEU A 29 7.91 3.85 0.93
N PHE A 30 9.09 4.42 0.72
CA PHE A 30 10.34 3.67 0.88
C PHE A 30 10.60 3.26 2.32
N GLU A 31 10.28 4.13 3.28
CA GLU A 31 10.41 3.83 4.70
C GLU A 31 9.52 2.65 5.10
N GLU A 32 8.24 2.71 4.71
CA GLU A 32 7.28 1.64 5.01
C GLU A 32 7.62 0.34 4.27
N GLY A 33 8.11 0.45 3.04
CA GLY A 33 8.61 -0.70 2.28
C GLY A 33 9.80 -1.37 2.97
N GLY A 34 10.71 -0.58 3.53
CA GLY A 34 11.84 -1.08 4.31
C GLY A 34 11.40 -1.79 5.59
N GLU A 35 10.41 -1.22 6.29
CA GLU A 35 9.82 -1.86 7.48
C GLU A 35 9.16 -3.19 7.14
N PHE A 36 8.43 -3.23 6.03
CA PHE A 36 7.83 -4.46 5.52
C PHE A 36 8.89 -5.52 5.23
N ALA A 37 9.97 -5.14 4.54
CA ALA A 37 11.08 -6.04 4.24
C ALA A 37 11.73 -6.58 5.51
N ARG A 38 11.93 -5.74 6.52
CA ARG A 38 12.50 -6.14 7.80
C ARG A 38 11.62 -7.18 8.49
N LEU A 39 10.30 -6.99 8.48
CA LEU A 39 9.36 -7.93 9.09
C LEU A 39 9.33 -9.27 8.35
N VAL A 40 9.38 -9.25 7.02
CA VAL A 40 9.48 -10.48 6.23
C VAL A 40 10.75 -11.26 6.60
N ASN A 41 11.87 -10.56 6.73
CA ASN A 41 13.13 -11.19 7.15
C ASN A 41 13.04 -11.78 8.57
N HIS A 42 12.30 -11.14 9.47
CA HIS A 42 12.08 -11.67 10.82
C HIS A 42 11.19 -12.92 10.83
N MET A 43 10.20 -12.98 9.92
CA MET A 43 9.29 -14.14 9.83
C MET A 43 9.95 -15.34 9.19
N TYR A 44 10.78 -15.14 8.18
CA TYR A 44 11.31 -16.20 7.32
C TYR A 44 12.84 -16.30 7.35
N GLY A 45 13.51 -15.42 8.09
CA GLY A 45 14.95 -15.44 8.23
C GLY A 45 15.44 -16.32 9.38
N PRO A 46 16.76 -16.38 9.61
CA PRO A 46 17.35 -17.26 10.64
C PRO A 46 16.97 -16.87 12.07
N LYS A 47 16.66 -15.60 12.35
CA LYS A 47 16.21 -15.12 13.66
C LYS A 47 14.75 -14.71 13.54
N LYS A 48 13.85 -15.58 14.00
CA LYS A 48 12.41 -15.35 13.90
C LYS A 48 11.85 -14.72 15.16
N LYS A 49 10.94 -13.76 14.99
CA LYS A 49 10.04 -13.29 16.04
C LYS A 49 9.01 -14.38 16.36
N LYS A 50 8.33 -14.24 17.49
CA LYS A 50 7.13 -15.05 17.75
C LYS A 50 6.14 -14.84 16.63
N THR A 51 5.56 -15.91 16.12
CA THR A 51 4.69 -15.90 14.95
C THR A 51 3.52 -14.90 15.08
N SER A 52 2.89 -14.87 16.26
CA SER A 52 1.74 -13.98 16.51
C SER A 52 2.12 -12.50 16.42
N GLU A 53 3.26 -12.12 16.95
CA GLU A 53 3.76 -10.74 16.91
C GLU A 53 4.12 -10.33 15.48
N ALA A 54 4.80 -11.22 14.75
CA ALA A 54 5.19 -10.96 13.37
C ALA A 54 3.97 -10.81 12.44
N GLU A 55 2.95 -11.63 12.63
CA GLU A 55 1.71 -11.52 11.85
C GLU A 55 0.98 -10.21 12.10
N GLN A 56 0.91 -9.76 13.36
CA GLN A 56 0.28 -8.50 13.71
C GLN A 56 1.05 -7.31 13.11
N ASP A 57 2.36 -7.31 13.25
CA ASP A 57 3.21 -6.24 12.72
C ASP A 57 3.12 -6.16 11.20
N ILE A 58 3.04 -7.29 10.52
CA ILE A 58 2.98 -7.31 9.05
C ILE A 58 1.64 -6.78 8.53
N LYS A 59 0.54 -7.06 9.22
CA LYS A 59 -0.78 -6.50 8.87
C LYS A 59 -0.77 -4.99 8.99
N GLU A 60 -0.21 -4.47 10.08
CA GLU A 60 -0.11 -3.03 10.30
C GLU A 60 0.74 -2.38 9.20
N GLU A 61 1.87 -3.02 8.85
CA GLU A 61 2.77 -2.48 7.84
C GLU A 61 2.14 -2.47 6.45
N ILE A 62 1.40 -3.52 6.08
CA ILE A 62 0.64 -3.53 4.83
C ILE A 62 -0.37 -2.38 4.82
N GLY A 63 -1.07 -2.19 5.94
CA GLY A 63 -2.00 -1.07 6.09
C GLY A 63 -1.32 0.28 5.92
N ASP A 64 -0.14 0.46 6.50
CA ASP A 64 0.62 1.71 6.41
C ASP A 64 1.08 1.99 4.98
N ILE A 65 1.47 0.96 4.23
CA ILE A 65 1.82 1.10 2.81
C ILE A 65 0.61 1.54 2.00
N ILE A 66 -0.53 0.87 2.20
CA ILE A 66 -1.78 1.22 1.52
C ILE A 66 -2.21 2.64 1.87
N TYR A 67 -2.14 3.01 3.15
CA TYR A 67 -2.45 4.37 3.62
C TYR A 67 -1.61 5.42 2.88
N THR A 68 -0.32 5.17 2.75
CA THR A 68 0.61 6.08 2.06
C THR A 68 0.20 6.25 0.59
N LEU A 69 -0.19 5.16 -0.07
CA LEU A 69 -0.68 5.20 -1.45
C LEU A 69 -2.03 5.90 -1.57
N ILE A 70 -2.91 5.73 -0.58
CA ILE A 70 -4.19 6.45 -0.53
C ILE A 70 -3.94 7.96 -0.45
N CYS A 71 -2.99 8.40 0.35
CA CYS A 71 -2.64 9.81 0.46
C CYS A 71 -2.20 10.40 -0.89
N PHE A 72 -1.36 9.67 -1.62
CA PHE A 72 -0.95 10.10 -2.96
C PHE A 72 -2.14 10.14 -3.91
N ALA A 73 -2.93 9.08 -3.94
CA ALA A 73 -4.07 8.96 -4.83
C ALA A 73 -5.09 10.08 -4.57
N ASN A 74 -5.42 10.33 -3.31
CA ASN A 74 -6.38 11.39 -2.95
C ASN A 74 -5.89 12.78 -3.35
N SER A 75 -4.59 13.05 -3.15
CA SER A 75 -4.04 14.35 -3.49
C SER A 75 -3.90 14.58 -5.00
N HIS A 76 -4.04 13.54 -5.81
CA HIS A 76 -3.93 13.61 -7.27
C HIS A 76 -5.21 13.18 -8.00
N ASN A 77 -6.31 13.00 -7.28
CA ASN A 77 -7.61 12.58 -7.82
C ASN A 77 -7.54 11.26 -8.61
N ILE A 78 -6.79 10.30 -8.08
CA ILE A 78 -6.64 8.98 -8.66
C ILE A 78 -7.51 7.99 -7.90
N SER A 79 -8.30 7.19 -8.62
CA SER A 79 -9.02 6.05 -8.04
C SER A 79 -8.09 4.85 -7.96
N LEU A 80 -7.87 4.34 -6.75
CA LEU A 80 -7.08 3.13 -6.55
C LEU A 80 -7.78 1.89 -7.08
N ASP A 81 -9.12 1.86 -7.07
CA ASP A 81 -9.87 0.77 -7.69
C ASP A 81 -9.61 0.72 -9.21
N GLU A 82 -9.58 1.86 -9.87
CA GLU A 82 -9.22 1.92 -11.29
C GLU A 82 -7.76 1.52 -11.53
N ALA A 83 -6.87 1.97 -10.66
CA ALA A 83 -5.45 1.65 -10.78
C ALA A 83 -5.20 0.14 -10.65
N ILE A 84 -5.80 -0.49 -9.65
CA ILE A 84 -5.64 -1.95 -9.46
C ILE A 84 -6.32 -2.73 -10.59
N ARG A 85 -7.46 -2.24 -11.10
CA ARG A 85 -8.12 -2.87 -12.25
C ARG A 85 -7.22 -2.90 -13.47
N LYS A 86 -6.56 -1.79 -13.75
CA LYS A 86 -5.59 -1.71 -14.86
C LYS A 86 -4.44 -2.69 -14.68
N SER A 87 -3.91 -2.80 -13.47
CA SER A 87 -2.84 -3.76 -13.17
C SER A 87 -3.29 -5.21 -13.37
N PHE A 88 -4.48 -5.55 -12.89
CA PHE A 88 -5.03 -6.89 -13.06
C PHE A 88 -5.23 -7.23 -14.53
N ASP A 89 -5.81 -6.32 -15.30
CA ASP A 89 -6.05 -6.55 -16.71
C ASP A 89 -4.73 -6.76 -17.48
N LYS A 90 -3.72 -6.00 -17.13
CA LYS A 90 -2.38 -6.14 -17.73
C LYS A 90 -1.75 -7.48 -17.39
N VAL A 91 -1.82 -7.91 -16.14
CA VAL A 91 -1.27 -9.19 -15.68
C VAL A 91 -2.00 -10.36 -16.34
N VAL A 92 -3.33 -10.31 -16.34
CA VAL A 92 -4.15 -11.37 -16.96
C VAL A 92 -3.84 -11.49 -18.45
N LYS A 93 -3.74 -10.39 -19.16
CA LYS A 93 -3.39 -10.39 -20.59
C LYS A 93 -2.00 -10.98 -20.82
N ARG A 94 -1.02 -10.55 -20.05
CA ARG A 94 0.36 -11.05 -20.16
C ARG A 94 0.44 -12.55 -19.90
N ASP A 95 -0.21 -13.03 -18.84
CA ASP A 95 -0.16 -14.44 -18.48
C ASP A 95 -0.94 -15.29 -19.47
N LYS A 96 -2.06 -14.80 -19.99
CA LYS A 96 -2.81 -15.48 -21.04
C LYS A 96 -1.96 -15.68 -22.28
N ASP A 97 -1.27 -14.65 -22.74
CA ASP A 97 -0.38 -14.72 -23.90
C ASP A 97 0.83 -15.62 -23.65
N ARG A 98 1.32 -15.62 -22.41
CA ARG A 98 2.49 -16.39 -21.98
C ARG A 98 2.27 -17.89 -22.00
N PHE A 99 1.04 -18.32 -21.72
CA PHE A 99 0.70 -19.75 -21.62
C PHE A 99 -0.07 -20.29 -22.82
N ILE A 100 -0.17 -19.53 -23.90
CA ILE A 100 -0.72 -20.02 -25.16
C ILE A 100 0.31 -20.97 -25.82
N PRO A 101 -0.09 -22.21 -26.16
CA PRO A 101 0.80 -23.15 -26.81
C PRO A 101 1.26 -22.66 -28.17
#